data_93a70dd35d1a1c3889dfb8c1439966b7
#
_entry.id   93a70dd35d1a1c3889dfb8c1439966b7
#
_cell.length_a   1.000
_cell.length_b   1.000
_cell.length_c   1.000
_cell.angle_alpha   90.00
_cell.angle_beta   90.00
_cell.angle_gamma   90.00
#
_symmetry.space_group_name_H-M   'P 1'
#
loop_
_entity.id
_entity.type
_entity.pdbx_description
1 polymer ?
#
loop_
_entity_poly.entity_id
_entity_poly.type
_entity_poly.pdbx_seq_one_letter_code
_entity_poly.pdbx_strand_id
1 'polypeptide(L)'
;MSIEVHILGTSSARPTSIRQLSCNLISCHDGIVVVDAGEGFQTRFFEQRKRMKQYDKYHLKPSKVSALCLTHGHLDHTWGVLPWLQSLALDNRHQPLLVLGPTTSQVIDALLSEQPLPNDIHKSDLAIQYRFWHQLGATSSGLGYPIRWILGAVDVGRWVEFLD
;
A
#
# COMPACT_ATOMS: atom_id res chain seq x y z
N MET A 1 -0.30 19.20 -17.33
CA MET A 1 -0.32 17.92 -16.59
C MET A 1 -1.70 17.76 -15.99
N SER A 2 -2.39 16.66 -16.27
CA SER A 2 -3.65 16.33 -15.60
C SER A 2 -3.36 15.31 -14.50
N ILE A 3 -3.98 15.49 -13.34
CA ILE A 3 -4.02 14.51 -12.25
C ILE A 3 -5.45 13.98 -12.23
N GLU A 4 -5.59 12.67 -12.20
CA GLU A 4 -6.89 12.00 -12.09
C GLU A 4 -6.96 11.24 -10.78
N VAL A 5 -8.09 11.35 -10.09
CA VAL A 5 -8.37 10.59 -8.86
C VAL A 5 -9.48 9.58 -9.18
N HIS A 6 -9.19 8.32 -8.93
CA HIS A 6 -10.14 7.23 -9.10
C HIS A 6 -10.52 6.67 -7.73
N ILE A 7 -11.78 6.85 -7.35
CA ILE A 7 -12.32 6.32 -6.10
C ILE A 7 -12.82 4.89 -6.38
N LEU A 8 -12.10 3.90 -5.85
CA LEU A 8 -12.40 2.49 -6.10
C LEU A 8 -13.22 1.85 -4.99
N GLY A 9 -13.05 2.32 -3.75
CA GLY A 9 -13.76 1.81 -2.60
C GLY A 9 -14.04 2.90 -1.57
N THR A 10 -15.23 2.89 -1.01
CA THR A 10 -15.72 3.89 -0.05
C THR A 10 -16.44 3.27 1.14
N SER A 11 -16.42 1.95 1.27
CA SER A 11 -16.97 1.27 2.43
C SER A 11 -15.94 1.25 3.56
N SER A 12 -16.42 1.26 4.80
CA SER A 12 -15.63 0.98 5.98
C SER A 12 -15.43 -0.54 6.13
N ALA A 13 -15.35 -1.06 7.34
CA ALA A 13 -14.99 -2.45 7.66
C ALA A 13 -15.83 -3.57 6.99
N ARG A 14 -16.95 -3.25 6.38
CA ARG A 14 -17.82 -4.24 5.73
C ARG A 14 -18.03 -3.89 4.25
N PRO A 15 -17.52 -4.71 3.31
CA PRO A 15 -17.84 -4.53 1.89
C PRO A 15 -19.32 -4.85 1.63
N THR A 16 -19.86 -4.32 0.55
CA THR A 16 -21.20 -4.60 0.05
C THR A 16 -21.12 -5.12 -1.38
N SER A 17 -22.24 -5.54 -1.97
CA SER A 17 -22.28 -5.98 -3.37
C SER A 17 -21.86 -4.88 -4.36
N ILE A 18 -21.95 -3.60 -3.97
CA ILE A 18 -21.66 -2.45 -4.84
C ILE A 18 -20.51 -1.57 -4.37
N ARG A 19 -20.08 -1.70 -3.10
CA ARG A 19 -19.00 -0.88 -2.51
C ARG A 19 -17.95 -1.79 -1.89
N GLN A 20 -16.70 -1.55 -2.24
CA GLN A 20 -15.53 -2.19 -1.63
C GLN A 20 -14.92 -1.30 -0.55
N LEU A 21 -13.99 -1.86 0.20
CA LEU A 21 -13.28 -1.18 1.28
C LEU A 21 -12.41 -0.04 0.74
N SER A 22 -11.87 0.79 1.64
CA SER A 22 -11.10 1.98 1.27
C SER A 22 -9.96 1.66 0.32
N CYS A 23 -10.04 2.22 -0.87
CA CYS A 23 -8.94 2.20 -1.84
C CYS A 23 -9.16 3.28 -2.91
N ASN A 24 -8.10 4.02 -3.22
CA ASN A 24 -8.14 5.08 -4.20
C ASN A 24 -6.87 5.07 -5.05
N LEU A 25 -6.94 5.61 -6.27
CA LEU A 25 -5.77 5.82 -7.11
C LEU A 25 -5.63 7.31 -7.43
N ILE A 26 -4.40 7.77 -7.40
CA ILE A 26 -4.02 9.07 -7.96
C ILE A 26 -3.13 8.76 -9.15
N SER A 27 -3.55 9.11 -10.35
CA SER A 27 -2.78 8.87 -11.56
C SER A 27 -2.36 10.18 -12.22
N CYS A 28 -1.15 10.19 -12.71
CA CYS A 28 -0.59 11.28 -13.52
C CYS A 28 0.22 10.68 -14.67
N HIS A 29 0.80 11.56 -15.48
CA HIS A 29 1.63 11.13 -16.63
C HIS A 29 2.76 10.16 -16.21
N ASP A 30 3.37 10.40 -15.04
CA ASP A 30 4.61 9.72 -14.64
C ASP A 30 4.35 8.44 -13.83
N GLY A 31 3.14 8.22 -13.31
CA GLY A 31 2.86 7.03 -12.53
C GLY A 31 1.50 7.03 -11.83
N ILE A 32 1.33 6.02 -11.01
CA ILE A 32 0.13 5.81 -10.20
C ILE A 32 0.55 5.68 -8.74
N VAL A 33 -0.13 6.41 -7.88
CA VAL A 33 -0.07 6.24 -6.43
C VAL A 33 -1.38 5.58 -5.99
N VAL A 34 -1.27 4.50 -5.23
CA VAL A 34 -2.40 3.86 -4.56
C VAL A 34 -2.51 4.45 -3.16
N VAL A 35 -3.71 4.82 -2.74
CA VAL A 35 -4.00 5.28 -1.37
C VAL A 35 -4.95 4.28 -0.73
N ASP A 36 -4.47 3.56 0.24
CA ASP A 36 -5.05 2.39 0.86
C ASP A 36 -5.32 1.22 -0.11
N ALA A 37 -5.33 0.02 0.42
CA ALA A 37 -5.59 -1.21 -0.32
C ALA A 37 -6.40 -2.18 0.54
N GLY A 38 -7.65 -1.84 0.80
CA GLY A 38 -8.59 -2.72 1.50
C GLY A 38 -8.95 -3.96 0.70
N GLU A 39 -9.75 -4.83 1.29
CA GLU A 39 -10.26 -6.03 0.61
C GLU A 39 -10.97 -5.66 -0.71
N GLY A 40 -10.73 -6.47 -1.75
CA GLY A 40 -11.31 -6.25 -3.08
C GLY A 40 -10.57 -5.20 -3.94
N PHE A 41 -9.50 -4.58 -3.42
CA PHE A 41 -8.71 -3.57 -4.13
C PHE A 41 -8.30 -4.04 -5.54
N GLN A 42 -7.72 -5.23 -5.67
CA GLN A 42 -7.24 -5.73 -6.97
C GLN A 42 -8.38 -5.83 -8.00
N THR A 43 -9.51 -6.39 -7.60
CA THR A 43 -10.70 -6.50 -8.48
C THR A 43 -11.13 -5.12 -8.98
N ARG A 44 -11.23 -4.14 -8.09
CA ARG A 44 -11.62 -2.78 -8.45
C ARG A 44 -10.59 -2.07 -9.32
N PHE A 45 -9.32 -2.30 -9.08
CA PHE A 45 -8.26 -1.77 -9.94
C PHE A 45 -8.43 -2.27 -11.39
N PHE A 46 -8.63 -3.57 -11.59
CA PHE A 46 -8.81 -4.14 -12.92
C PHE A 46 -10.14 -3.74 -13.57
N GLU A 47 -11.22 -3.63 -12.82
CA GLU A 47 -12.50 -3.08 -13.32
C GLU A 47 -12.33 -1.64 -13.80
N GLN A 48 -11.69 -0.78 -13.02
CA GLN A 48 -11.41 0.59 -13.41
C GLN A 48 -10.50 0.67 -14.64
N ARG A 49 -9.46 -0.15 -14.69
CA ARG A 49 -8.61 -0.28 -15.88
C ARG A 49 -9.43 -0.64 -17.13
N LYS A 50 -10.37 -1.59 -17.00
CA LYS A 50 -11.25 -1.99 -18.11
C LYS A 50 -12.14 -0.82 -18.56
N ARG A 51 -12.72 -0.08 -17.62
CA ARG A 51 -13.50 1.13 -17.92
C ARG A 51 -12.69 2.20 -18.65
N MET A 52 -11.49 2.51 -18.16
CA MET A 52 -10.63 3.53 -18.77
C MET A 52 -10.21 3.17 -20.20
N LYS A 53 -9.99 1.88 -20.49
CA LYS A 53 -9.70 1.42 -21.86
C LYS A 53 -10.84 1.70 -22.85
N GLN A 54 -12.09 1.68 -22.40
CA GLN A 54 -13.25 1.95 -23.27
C GLN A 54 -13.33 3.40 -23.74
N TYR A 55 -12.71 4.32 -22.99
CA TYR A 55 -12.71 5.75 -23.29
C TYR A 55 -11.44 6.25 -24.00
N ASP A 56 -10.56 5.33 -24.35
CA ASP A 56 -9.30 5.60 -25.09
C ASP A 56 -8.35 6.64 -24.43
N LYS A 57 -8.58 6.95 -23.13
CA LYS A 57 -7.96 8.09 -22.46
C LYS A 57 -6.77 7.75 -21.57
N TYR A 58 -6.76 6.56 -20.95
CA TYR A 58 -5.69 6.24 -20.00
C TYR A 58 -5.59 4.73 -19.72
N HIS A 59 -4.36 4.24 -19.68
CA HIS A 59 -4.14 2.83 -19.34
C HIS A 59 -3.60 2.69 -17.93
N LEU A 60 -4.49 2.45 -16.94
CA LEU A 60 -4.07 2.02 -15.62
C LEU A 60 -3.34 0.67 -15.75
N LYS A 61 -2.04 0.65 -15.44
CA LYS A 61 -1.23 -0.58 -15.46
C LYS A 61 -0.64 -0.82 -14.08
N PRO A 62 -0.72 -2.05 -13.51
CA PRO A 62 -0.06 -2.37 -12.24
C PRO A 62 1.43 -2.04 -12.26
N SER A 63 2.12 -2.22 -13.40
CA SER A 63 3.54 -1.87 -13.57
C SER A 63 3.84 -0.36 -13.46
N LYS A 64 2.85 0.50 -13.61
CA LYS A 64 2.99 1.96 -13.43
C LYS A 64 2.73 2.42 -12.00
N VAL A 65 2.30 1.55 -11.13
CA VAL A 65 2.14 1.91 -9.71
C VAL A 65 3.52 2.07 -9.10
N SER A 66 3.83 3.28 -8.67
CA SER A 66 5.13 3.66 -8.08
C SER A 66 5.09 3.67 -6.56
N ALA A 67 3.93 3.93 -5.97
CA ALA A 67 3.79 4.00 -4.52
C ALA A 67 2.44 3.47 -4.04
N LEU A 68 2.46 2.91 -2.83
CA LEU A 68 1.31 2.59 -2.00
C LEU A 68 1.41 3.42 -0.72
N CYS A 69 0.48 4.34 -0.53
CA CYS A 69 0.38 5.18 0.66
C CYS A 69 -0.73 4.63 1.55
N LEU A 70 -0.39 4.15 2.72
CA LEU A 70 -1.35 3.67 3.71
C LEU A 70 -1.66 4.78 4.70
N THR A 71 -2.94 5.10 4.88
CA THR A 71 -3.36 6.16 5.79
C THR A 71 -3.23 5.73 7.24
N HIS A 72 -3.49 4.47 7.53
CA HIS A 72 -3.32 3.83 8.85
C HIS A 72 -3.45 2.29 8.72
N GLY A 73 -3.24 1.57 9.80
CA GLY A 73 -3.18 0.10 9.78
C GLY A 73 -4.49 -0.61 10.11
N HIS A 74 -5.66 0.00 10.00
CA HIS A 74 -6.90 -0.77 10.05
C HIS A 74 -7.02 -1.71 8.86
N LEU A 75 -7.55 -2.92 9.09
CA LEU A 75 -7.56 -3.97 8.08
C LEU A 75 -8.39 -3.63 6.84
N ASP A 76 -9.45 -2.83 6.99
CA ASP A 76 -10.24 -2.33 5.87
C ASP A 76 -9.48 -1.36 4.95
N HIS A 77 -8.30 -0.91 5.36
CA HIS A 77 -7.37 -0.10 4.55
C HIS A 77 -6.17 -0.89 4.03
N THR A 78 -5.88 -2.06 4.59
CA THR A 78 -4.61 -2.75 4.37
C THR A 78 -4.74 -4.22 3.95
N TRP A 79 -5.92 -4.84 4.06
CA TRP A 79 -6.11 -6.27 3.84
C TRP A 79 -5.69 -6.75 2.44
N GLY A 80 -5.81 -5.91 1.44
CA GLY A 80 -5.41 -6.23 0.06
C GLY A 80 -3.92 -6.06 -0.24
N VAL A 81 -3.11 -5.54 0.70
CA VAL A 81 -1.69 -5.22 0.45
C VAL A 81 -0.90 -6.47 0.10
N LEU A 82 -0.82 -7.45 1.00
CA LEU A 82 0.02 -8.62 0.81
C LEU A 82 -0.35 -9.45 -0.43
N PRO A 83 -1.63 -9.79 -0.69
CA PRO A 83 -2.03 -10.45 -1.91
C PRO A 83 -1.66 -9.67 -3.17
N TRP A 84 -1.73 -8.34 -3.12
CA TRP A 84 -1.38 -7.50 -4.25
C TRP A 84 0.13 -7.49 -4.51
N LEU A 85 0.96 -7.40 -3.48
CA LEU A 85 2.42 -7.50 -3.62
C LEU A 85 2.82 -8.82 -4.28
N GLN A 86 2.20 -9.93 -3.88
CA GLN A 86 2.42 -11.23 -4.51
C GLN A 86 1.95 -11.29 -5.97
N SER A 87 0.81 -10.66 -6.29
CA SER A 87 0.34 -10.58 -7.68
C SER A 87 1.30 -9.79 -8.56
N LEU A 88 1.90 -8.70 -8.05
CA LEU A 88 2.91 -7.95 -8.78
C LEU A 88 4.17 -8.78 -9.05
N ALA A 89 4.56 -9.65 -8.12
CA ALA A 89 5.65 -10.60 -8.32
C ALA A 89 5.33 -11.62 -9.43
N LEU A 90 4.13 -12.18 -9.41
CA LEU A 90 3.66 -13.11 -10.46
C LEU A 90 3.56 -12.44 -11.84
N ASP A 91 3.29 -11.14 -11.89
CA ASP A 91 3.28 -10.33 -13.11
C ASP A 91 4.70 -9.94 -13.58
N ASN A 92 5.76 -10.53 -13.01
CA ASN A 92 7.17 -10.24 -13.30
C ASN A 92 7.50 -8.74 -13.14
N ARG A 93 7.09 -8.14 -12.06
CA ARG A 93 7.48 -6.76 -11.75
C ARG A 93 9.00 -6.66 -11.55
N HIS A 94 9.62 -5.65 -12.14
CA HIS A 94 11.03 -5.31 -11.93
C HIS A 94 11.22 -3.89 -11.39
N GLN A 95 10.19 -3.06 -11.46
CA GLN A 95 10.25 -1.67 -11.02
C GLN A 95 10.10 -1.58 -9.49
N PRO A 96 10.84 -0.69 -8.83
CA PRO A 96 10.70 -0.47 -7.40
C PRO A 96 9.25 -0.11 -7.03
N LEU A 97 8.82 -0.56 -5.86
CA LEU A 97 7.56 -0.14 -5.24
C LEU A 97 7.86 0.52 -3.89
N LEU A 98 7.37 1.73 -3.73
CA LEU A 98 7.44 2.43 -2.47
C LEU A 98 6.18 2.15 -1.66
N VAL A 99 6.33 1.74 -0.39
CA VAL A 99 5.21 1.59 0.56
C VAL A 99 5.44 2.55 1.72
N LEU A 100 4.48 3.45 1.93
CA LEU A 100 4.55 4.48 2.95
C LEU A 100 3.39 4.37 3.93
N GLY A 101 3.65 4.70 5.19
CA GLY A 101 2.59 4.81 6.18
C GLY A 101 3.02 5.48 7.47
N PRO A 102 2.06 5.92 8.30
CA PRO A 102 2.32 6.59 9.57
C PRO A 102 2.62 5.61 10.69
N THR A 103 3.43 6.04 11.63
CA THR A 103 3.67 5.42 12.94
C THR A 103 4.10 6.49 13.95
N THR A 104 4.72 6.11 15.07
CA THR A 104 5.29 7.01 16.06
C THR A 104 6.81 6.94 16.13
N SER A 105 7.46 7.94 16.70
CA SER A 105 8.92 7.95 16.90
C SER A 105 9.39 6.77 17.74
N GLN A 106 8.69 6.45 18.82
CA GLN A 106 8.99 5.33 19.70
C GLN A 106 8.98 3.99 18.96
N VAL A 107 8.02 3.80 18.04
CA VAL A 107 7.93 2.60 17.21
C VAL A 107 9.08 2.53 16.21
N ILE A 108 9.44 3.64 15.57
CA ILE A 108 10.60 3.70 14.67
C ILE A 108 11.88 3.34 15.40
N ASP A 109 12.11 3.90 16.59
CA ASP A 109 13.31 3.64 17.37
C ASP A 109 13.40 2.15 17.79
N ALA A 110 12.26 1.52 18.15
CA ALA A 110 12.20 0.09 18.44
C ALA A 110 12.52 -0.75 17.19
N LEU A 111 12.01 -0.38 16.01
CA LEU A 111 12.29 -1.09 14.76
C LEU A 111 13.76 -0.98 14.37
N LEU A 112 14.36 0.22 14.45
CA LEU A 112 15.77 0.45 14.10
C LEU A 112 16.74 -0.24 15.06
N SER A 113 16.33 -0.41 16.32
CA SER A 113 17.14 -1.08 17.34
C SER A 113 16.88 -2.59 17.43
N GLU A 114 16.05 -3.14 16.53
CA GLU A 114 15.61 -4.54 16.53
C GLU A 114 14.96 -4.98 17.85
N GLN A 115 14.40 -4.04 18.58
CA GLN A 115 13.74 -4.28 19.85
C GLN A 115 12.27 -4.71 19.64
N PRO A 116 11.64 -5.36 20.63
CA PRO A 116 10.20 -5.57 20.62
C PRO A 116 9.44 -4.24 20.46
N LEU A 117 8.32 -4.28 19.76
CA LEU A 117 7.44 -3.11 19.68
C LEU A 117 6.93 -2.73 21.07
N PRO A 118 6.67 -1.43 21.33
CA PRO A 118 6.11 -0.99 22.60
C PRO A 118 4.83 -1.75 22.98
N ASN A 119 4.65 -2.08 24.25
CA ASN A 119 3.47 -2.84 24.71
C ASN A 119 2.16 -2.05 24.56
N ASP A 120 2.25 -0.74 24.56
CA ASP A 120 1.14 0.21 24.43
C ASP A 120 0.91 0.67 22.99
N ILE A 121 1.59 0.03 22.01
CA ILE A 121 1.38 0.34 20.59
C ILE A 121 -0.10 0.20 20.21
N HIS A 122 -0.62 1.17 19.49
CA HIS A 122 -1.99 1.11 19.01
C HIS A 122 -2.19 -0.04 18.02
N LYS A 123 -3.29 -0.79 18.16
CA LYS A 123 -3.56 -2.00 17.34
C LYS A 123 -3.62 -1.73 15.82
N SER A 124 -3.90 -0.49 15.42
CA SER A 124 -3.90 -0.05 14.04
C SER A 124 -2.59 0.59 13.59
N ASP A 125 -1.50 0.45 14.34
CA ASP A 125 -0.20 0.91 13.89
C ASP A 125 0.33 0.01 12.78
N LEU A 126 0.79 0.62 11.71
CA LEU A 126 1.29 -0.10 10.52
C LEU A 126 2.54 -0.92 10.79
N ALA A 127 3.33 -0.58 11.79
CA ALA A 127 4.53 -1.34 12.14
C ALA A 127 4.23 -2.79 12.56
N ILE A 128 3.04 -3.03 13.13
CA ILE A 128 2.60 -4.39 13.46
C ILE A 128 2.46 -5.21 12.16
N GLN A 129 1.76 -4.65 11.18
CA GLN A 129 1.54 -5.33 9.91
C GLN A 129 2.83 -5.43 9.10
N TYR A 130 3.65 -4.38 9.08
CA TYR A 130 4.97 -4.39 8.45
C TYR A 130 5.80 -5.59 8.90
N ARG A 131 5.91 -5.85 10.21
CA ARG A 131 6.63 -7.02 10.74
C ARG A 131 6.04 -8.34 10.23
N PHE A 132 4.71 -8.47 10.23
CA PHE A 132 4.04 -9.66 9.71
C PHE A 132 4.27 -9.85 8.21
N TRP A 133 4.12 -8.80 7.43
CA TRP A 133 4.33 -8.86 5.99
C TRP A 133 5.78 -9.25 5.65
N HIS A 134 6.75 -8.71 6.37
CA HIS A 134 8.15 -9.09 6.25
C HIS A 134 8.38 -10.58 6.53
N GLN A 135 7.82 -11.09 7.63
CA GLN A 135 7.91 -12.51 7.98
C GLN A 135 7.22 -13.42 6.94
N LEU A 136 6.22 -12.91 6.23
CA LEU A 136 5.53 -13.60 5.14
C LEU A 136 6.19 -13.39 3.76
N GLY A 137 7.39 -12.84 3.73
CA GLY A 137 8.19 -12.69 2.52
C GLY A 137 7.89 -11.44 1.69
N ALA A 138 7.27 -10.41 2.28
CA ALA A 138 7.10 -9.11 1.62
C ALA A 138 8.40 -8.28 1.67
N THR A 139 9.49 -8.88 1.20
CA THR A 139 10.84 -8.34 1.08
C THR A 139 11.25 -8.30 -0.38
N SER A 140 12.28 -7.55 -0.71
CA SER A 140 12.79 -7.48 -2.10
C SER A 140 13.23 -8.86 -2.60
N SER A 141 13.87 -9.65 -1.75
CA SER A 141 14.29 -11.02 -2.07
C SER A 141 13.10 -11.98 -2.21
N GLY A 142 12.11 -11.88 -1.33
CA GLY A 142 10.94 -12.76 -1.33
C GLY A 142 9.96 -12.47 -2.47
N LEU A 143 9.86 -11.21 -2.89
CA LEU A 143 8.98 -10.78 -3.98
C LEU A 143 9.67 -10.83 -5.36
N GLY A 144 11.02 -10.79 -5.41
CA GLY A 144 11.78 -10.76 -6.67
C GLY A 144 11.79 -9.40 -7.36
N TYR A 145 11.36 -8.33 -6.69
CA TYR A 145 11.47 -6.95 -7.16
C TYR A 145 11.76 -6.00 -6.00
N PRO A 146 12.41 -4.84 -6.23
CA PRO A 146 12.72 -3.91 -5.16
C PRO A 146 11.45 -3.36 -4.49
N ILE A 147 11.35 -3.53 -3.18
CA ILE A 147 10.33 -2.89 -2.36
C ILE A 147 10.99 -2.00 -1.31
N ARG A 148 10.47 -0.80 -1.12
CA ARG A 148 11.00 0.19 -0.17
C ARG A 148 9.92 0.52 0.84
N TRP A 149 10.19 0.26 2.11
CA TRP A 149 9.28 0.52 3.21
C TRP A 149 9.66 1.80 3.92
N ILE A 150 8.74 2.76 3.96
CA ILE A 150 8.96 4.03 4.66
C ILE A 150 7.86 4.23 5.70
N LEU A 151 8.25 4.35 6.96
CA LEU A 151 7.36 4.72 8.05
C LEU A 151 7.63 6.16 8.49
N GLY A 152 6.58 6.93 8.66
CA GLY A 152 6.63 8.31 9.12
C GLY A 152 6.21 8.44 10.58
N ALA A 153 7.12 8.89 11.44
CA ALA A 153 6.81 9.29 12.80
C ALA A 153 6.08 10.62 12.77
N VAL A 154 4.74 10.57 12.78
CA VAL A 154 3.90 11.76 12.64
C VAL A 154 3.99 12.71 13.82
N ASP A 155 4.35 12.20 14.99
CA ASP A 155 4.54 12.97 16.24
C ASP A 155 5.75 13.93 16.17
N VAL A 156 6.78 13.59 15.38
CA VAL A 156 8.01 14.39 15.25
C VAL A 156 8.37 14.75 13.81
N GLY A 157 7.53 14.39 12.83
CA GLY A 157 7.76 14.69 11.41
C GLY A 157 8.97 13.97 10.80
N ARG A 158 9.37 12.80 11.33
CA ARG A 158 10.53 12.02 10.90
C ARG A 158 10.11 10.86 10.03
N TRP A 159 10.70 10.73 8.85
CA TRP A 159 10.51 9.59 7.94
C TRP A 159 11.75 8.69 7.92
N VAL A 160 11.54 7.41 7.99
CA VAL A 160 12.63 6.40 7.98
C VAL A 160 12.32 5.33 6.96
N GLU A 161 13.29 5.05 6.11
CA GLU A 161 13.27 3.93 5.19
C GLU A 161 13.88 2.70 5.86
N PHE A 162 13.15 1.59 5.79
CA PHE A 162 13.64 0.28 6.21
C PHE A 162 14.09 -0.47 4.98
N LEU A 163 15.38 -0.82 4.97
CA LEU A 163 15.98 -1.66 3.94
C LEU A 163 15.76 -3.13 4.30
N ASP A 164 15.53 -3.95 3.28
CA ASP A 164 15.44 -5.42 3.41
C ASP A 164 16.82 -6.04 3.58
#